data_aa3bbd57c5e1932f7f7e0cf4e037f3b2
#
_entry.id   aa3bbd57c5e1932f7f7e0cf4e037f3b2
#
_cell.length_a   1.000
_cell.length_b   1.000
_cell.length_c   1.000
_cell.angle_alpha   90.00
_cell.angle_beta   90.00
_cell.angle_gamma   90.00
#
_symmetry.space_group_name_H-M   'P 1'
#
loop_
_entity.id
_entity.type
_entity.pdbx_description
1 polymer ?
#
loop_
_entity_poly.entity_id
_entity_poly.type
_entity_poly.pdbx_seq_one_letter_code
_entity_poly.pdbx_strand_id
1 'polypeptide(L)'
;MSQAVRGQTNKELLSVCGITKRFGLNVVLKGIDLSVGRGEVLTLIGGNGAGKSTLMKIIMGIYQPDQGELYIDGEKISSFKPVVSLQKGIYMVPQEPMLFPNMTVEENILIGFSGVKSELHNRLVKIIGDIGWELDLNRKALSLSIAEQQIVELLRGMMRNAKVLILDEPTSALTFDEVEALFKVVAD
;
A
#
# COMPACT_ATOMS: atom_id res chain seq x y z
N MET A 1 -0.90 -10.75 -24.70
CA MET A 1 -0.40 -12.02 -24.14
C MET A 1 1.03 -11.76 -23.70
N SER A 2 1.27 -11.54 -22.42
CA SER A 2 2.63 -11.42 -21.86
C SER A 2 2.79 -12.62 -20.92
N GLN A 3 3.67 -13.54 -21.28
CA GLN A 3 4.05 -14.67 -20.44
C GLN A 3 4.99 -14.17 -19.36
N ALA A 4 4.55 -14.23 -18.11
CA ALA A 4 5.43 -14.09 -16.96
C ALA A 4 6.32 -15.36 -16.88
N VAL A 5 7.62 -15.18 -16.91
CA VAL A 5 8.61 -16.23 -16.67
C VAL A 5 8.50 -16.66 -15.20
N ARG A 6 7.96 -17.84 -14.95
CA ARG A 6 7.91 -18.47 -13.63
C ARG A 6 9.31 -19.00 -13.29
N GLY A 7 9.99 -18.31 -12.38
CA GLY A 7 11.19 -18.79 -11.74
C GLY A 7 10.98 -18.88 -10.24
N GLN A 8 11.13 -20.09 -9.69
CA GLN A 8 11.22 -20.51 -8.29
C GLN A 8 10.03 -20.17 -7.38
N THR A 9 9.57 -21.20 -6.64
CA THR A 9 8.45 -21.25 -5.69
C THR A 9 8.65 -20.33 -4.48
N ASN A 10 8.52 -19.02 -4.67
CA ASN A 10 8.25 -18.11 -3.58
C ASN A 10 6.76 -18.27 -3.25
N LYS A 11 6.44 -18.59 -1.99
CA LYS A 11 5.06 -18.76 -1.55
C LYS A 11 4.30 -17.47 -1.82
N GLU A 12 3.28 -17.52 -2.67
CA GLU A 12 2.46 -16.36 -3.04
C GLU A 12 1.92 -15.69 -1.78
N LEU A 13 2.19 -14.39 -1.65
CA LEU A 13 1.68 -13.57 -0.54
C LEU A 13 0.30 -13.02 -0.87
N LEU A 14 0.12 -12.54 -2.10
CA LEU A 14 -1.14 -12.02 -2.63
C LEU A 14 -1.46 -12.78 -3.91
N SER A 15 -2.68 -13.30 -4.05
CA SER A 15 -3.19 -13.87 -5.29
C SER A 15 -4.58 -13.31 -5.59
N VAL A 16 -4.75 -12.87 -6.82
CA VAL A 16 -5.99 -12.39 -7.43
C VAL A 16 -6.34 -13.35 -8.55
N CYS A 17 -7.54 -13.95 -8.50
CA CYS A 17 -7.96 -14.97 -9.46
C CYS A 17 -9.28 -14.56 -10.11
N GLY A 18 -9.27 -14.36 -11.44
CA GLY A 18 -10.45 -14.12 -12.25
C GLY A 18 -11.28 -12.90 -11.85
N ILE A 19 -10.68 -11.86 -11.29
CA ILE A 19 -11.42 -10.69 -10.80
C ILE A 19 -12.07 -9.94 -11.95
N THR A 20 -13.40 -9.81 -11.86
CA THR A 20 -14.20 -8.98 -12.77
C THR A 20 -14.84 -7.82 -12.02
N LYS A 21 -15.00 -6.69 -12.71
CA LYS A 21 -15.73 -5.54 -12.19
C LYS A 21 -16.38 -4.73 -13.29
N ARG A 22 -17.66 -4.39 -13.06
CA ARG A 22 -18.40 -3.46 -13.91
C ARG A 22 -19.01 -2.35 -13.07
N PHE A 23 -19.17 -1.20 -13.71
CA PHE A 23 -19.89 -0.06 -13.16
C PHE A 23 -20.98 0.32 -14.17
N GLY A 24 -22.23 0.00 -13.85
CA GLY A 24 -23.34 0.11 -14.79
C GLY A 24 -23.09 -0.77 -16.03
N LEU A 25 -23.05 -0.18 -17.21
CA LEU A 25 -22.77 -0.89 -18.48
C LEU A 25 -21.27 -1.00 -18.81
N ASN A 26 -20.42 -0.28 -18.09
CA ASN A 26 -18.98 -0.28 -18.35
C ASN A 26 -18.28 -1.44 -17.62
N VAL A 27 -17.69 -2.36 -18.38
CA VAL A 27 -16.85 -3.46 -17.84
C VAL A 27 -15.42 -2.96 -17.72
N VAL A 28 -14.96 -2.77 -16.48
CA VAL A 28 -13.63 -2.23 -16.17
C VAL A 28 -12.59 -3.34 -16.01
N LEU A 29 -12.92 -4.42 -15.28
CA LEU A 29 -12.04 -5.58 -15.12
C LEU A 29 -12.70 -6.80 -15.77
N LYS A 30 -11.93 -7.55 -16.58
CA LYS A 30 -12.42 -8.62 -17.44
C LYS A 30 -11.78 -9.97 -17.11
N GLY A 31 -11.73 -10.34 -15.84
CA GLY A 31 -11.07 -11.56 -15.39
C GLY A 31 -9.56 -11.34 -15.24
N ILE A 32 -9.18 -10.64 -14.21
CA ILE A 32 -7.76 -10.32 -13.91
C ILE A 32 -7.20 -11.39 -13.00
N ASP A 33 -6.07 -11.94 -13.41
CA ASP A 33 -5.22 -12.82 -12.63
C ASP A 33 -3.90 -12.10 -12.32
N LEU A 34 -3.47 -12.18 -11.06
CA LEU A 34 -2.25 -11.52 -10.59
C LEU A 34 -1.75 -12.24 -9.34
N SER A 35 -0.45 -12.45 -9.22
CA SER A 35 0.16 -12.92 -7.98
C SER A 35 1.41 -12.13 -7.63
N VAL A 36 1.65 -11.97 -6.33
CA VAL A 36 2.83 -11.31 -5.77
C VAL A 36 3.41 -12.19 -4.67
N GLY A 37 4.70 -12.51 -4.78
CA GLY A 37 5.47 -13.23 -3.77
C GLY A 37 5.93 -12.33 -2.63
N ARG A 38 6.52 -12.94 -1.58
CA ARG A 38 7.17 -12.18 -0.52
C ARG A 38 8.45 -11.53 -1.02
N GLY A 39 8.67 -10.25 -0.69
CA GLY A 39 9.82 -9.47 -1.17
C GLY A 39 9.77 -9.17 -2.67
N GLU A 40 8.64 -9.39 -3.33
CA GLU A 40 8.47 -9.10 -4.75
C GLU A 40 7.89 -7.70 -4.95
N VAL A 41 8.44 -6.97 -5.91
CA VAL A 41 7.90 -5.69 -6.38
C VAL A 41 7.22 -5.92 -7.73
N LEU A 42 5.90 -5.71 -7.78
CA LEU A 42 5.12 -5.83 -8.99
C LEU A 42 4.66 -4.46 -9.46
N THR A 43 4.94 -4.13 -10.70
CA THR A 43 4.48 -2.88 -11.32
C THR A 43 3.30 -3.14 -12.26
N LEU A 44 2.19 -2.44 -12.03
CA LEU A 44 1.02 -2.46 -12.91
C LEU A 44 1.12 -1.34 -13.95
N ILE A 45 1.33 -1.71 -15.20
CA ILE A 45 1.44 -0.77 -16.32
C ILE A 45 0.15 -0.79 -17.14
N GLY A 46 -0.35 0.38 -17.49
CA GLY A 46 -1.55 0.51 -18.36
C GLY A 46 -1.98 1.97 -18.46
N GLY A 47 -2.67 2.31 -19.54
CA GLY A 47 -3.22 3.64 -19.77
C GLY A 47 -4.26 4.07 -18.73
N ASN A 48 -4.64 5.36 -18.78
CA ASN A 48 -5.73 5.87 -17.95
C ASN A 48 -7.03 5.12 -18.29
N GLY A 49 -7.78 4.72 -17.25
CA GLY A 49 -8.99 3.91 -17.42
C GLY A 49 -8.76 2.41 -17.61
N ALA A 50 -7.50 1.91 -17.60
CA ALA A 50 -7.20 0.47 -17.73
C ALA A 50 -7.64 -0.38 -16.52
N GLY A 51 -8.22 0.22 -15.48
CA GLY A 51 -8.73 -0.48 -14.30
C GLY A 51 -7.72 -0.68 -13.16
N LYS A 52 -6.50 -0.14 -13.26
CA LYS A 52 -5.46 -0.28 -12.21
C LYS A 52 -5.97 0.12 -10.83
N SER A 53 -6.43 1.36 -10.67
CA SER A 53 -6.95 1.86 -9.38
C SER A 53 -8.22 1.12 -8.93
N THR A 54 -9.02 0.57 -9.88
CA THR A 54 -10.17 -0.28 -9.54
C THR A 54 -9.71 -1.60 -8.92
N LEU A 55 -8.69 -2.25 -9.49
CA LEU A 55 -8.11 -3.46 -8.94
C LEU A 55 -7.51 -3.22 -7.56
N MET A 56 -6.73 -2.15 -7.39
CA MET A 56 -6.15 -1.76 -6.10
C MET A 56 -7.24 -1.53 -5.04
N LYS A 57 -8.33 -0.83 -5.40
CA LYS A 57 -9.48 -0.60 -4.50
C LYS A 57 -10.23 -1.88 -4.14
N ILE A 58 -10.25 -2.89 -5.02
CA ILE A 58 -10.80 -4.22 -4.70
C ILE A 58 -9.88 -4.94 -3.71
N ILE A 59 -8.57 -4.94 -3.93
CA ILE A 59 -7.59 -5.55 -3.02
C ILE A 59 -7.67 -4.90 -1.63
N MET A 60 -7.85 -3.57 -1.57
CA MET A 60 -8.09 -2.83 -0.32
C MET A 60 -9.48 -3.07 0.30
N GLY A 61 -10.38 -3.76 -0.38
CA GLY A 61 -11.75 -3.99 0.09
C GLY A 61 -12.65 -2.76 0.05
N ILE A 62 -12.29 -1.72 -0.71
CA ILE A 62 -13.12 -0.53 -0.95
C ILE A 62 -14.23 -0.87 -1.95
N TYR A 63 -13.90 -1.67 -2.96
CA TYR A 63 -14.88 -2.19 -3.90
C TYR A 63 -14.99 -3.71 -3.76
N GLN A 64 -16.22 -4.21 -3.91
CA GLN A 64 -16.47 -5.63 -4.03
C GLN A 64 -16.34 -6.04 -5.52
N PRO A 65 -15.62 -7.11 -5.86
CA PRO A 65 -15.61 -7.65 -7.21
C PRO A 65 -16.98 -8.23 -7.56
N ASP A 66 -17.30 -8.32 -8.86
CA ASP A 66 -18.52 -8.99 -9.31
C ASP A 66 -18.31 -10.51 -9.37
N GLN A 67 -17.08 -10.94 -9.74
CA GLN A 67 -16.62 -12.33 -9.73
C GLN A 67 -15.13 -12.40 -9.43
N GLY A 68 -14.66 -13.61 -9.12
CA GLY A 68 -13.28 -13.89 -8.83
C GLY A 68 -12.98 -13.94 -7.34
N GLU A 69 -11.73 -14.19 -7.01
CA GLU A 69 -11.29 -14.48 -5.65
C GLU A 69 -9.98 -13.74 -5.33
N LEU A 70 -9.81 -13.41 -4.07
CA LEU A 70 -8.61 -12.77 -3.52
C LEU A 70 -8.09 -13.62 -2.36
N TYR A 71 -6.77 -13.86 -2.35
CA TYR A 71 -6.09 -14.64 -1.32
C TYR A 71 -4.91 -13.84 -0.76
N ILE A 72 -4.69 -13.93 0.55
CA ILE A 72 -3.51 -13.42 1.27
C ILE A 72 -2.92 -14.54 2.10
N ASP A 73 -1.62 -14.80 1.96
CA ASP A 73 -0.93 -15.94 2.59
C ASP A 73 -1.66 -17.29 2.36
N GLY A 74 -2.31 -17.46 1.21
CA GLY A 74 -3.11 -18.64 0.88
C GLY A 74 -4.49 -18.67 1.51
N GLU A 75 -4.87 -17.69 2.33
CA GLU A 75 -6.20 -17.58 2.91
C GLU A 75 -7.13 -16.73 2.02
N LYS A 76 -8.29 -17.29 1.69
CA LYS A 76 -9.31 -16.59 0.90
C LYS A 76 -9.90 -15.41 1.68
N ILE A 77 -9.94 -14.25 1.05
CA ILE A 77 -10.65 -13.08 1.56
C ILE A 77 -12.13 -13.23 1.24
N SER A 78 -12.94 -13.51 2.26
CA SER A 78 -14.39 -13.69 2.14
C SER A 78 -15.19 -12.40 2.30
N SER A 79 -14.57 -11.34 2.82
CA SER A 79 -15.21 -10.05 3.07
C SER A 79 -14.37 -8.91 2.55
N PHE A 80 -14.86 -8.24 1.52
CA PHE A 80 -14.23 -7.05 0.92
C PHE A 80 -14.62 -5.81 1.74
N LYS A 81 -13.86 -5.55 2.81
CA LYS A 81 -13.99 -4.37 3.66
C LYS A 81 -12.58 -3.83 3.98
N PRO A 82 -12.35 -2.50 3.98
CA PRO A 82 -11.02 -1.94 4.24
C PRO A 82 -10.42 -2.40 5.58
N VAL A 83 -11.24 -2.55 6.61
CA VAL A 83 -10.79 -3.04 7.92
C VAL A 83 -10.24 -4.46 7.85
N VAL A 84 -10.84 -5.33 7.02
CA VAL A 84 -10.36 -6.72 6.83
C VAL A 84 -9.04 -6.74 6.09
N SER A 85 -8.91 -5.94 5.02
CA SER A 85 -7.66 -5.81 4.27
C SER A 85 -6.53 -5.30 5.16
N LEU A 86 -6.78 -4.27 5.96
CA LEU A 86 -5.82 -3.76 6.94
C LEU A 86 -5.41 -4.81 7.98
N GLN A 87 -6.36 -5.58 8.51
CA GLN A 87 -6.07 -6.67 9.46
C GLN A 87 -5.24 -7.80 8.83
N LYS A 88 -5.39 -8.04 7.54
CA LYS A 88 -4.57 -9.01 6.77
C LYS A 88 -3.22 -8.45 6.35
N GLY A 89 -2.92 -7.19 6.69
CA GLY A 89 -1.65 -6.54 6.40
C GLY A 89 -1.57 -5.94 5.00
N ILE A 90 -2.70 -5.61 4.38
CA ILE A 90 -2.71 -4.85 3.13
C ILE A 90 -2.83 -3.36 3.49
N TYR A 91 -1.92 -2.54 3.00
CA TYR A 91 -1.97 -1.09 3.16
C TYR A 91 -1.82 -0.41 1.80
N MET A 92 -2.57 0.66 1.58
CA MET A 92 -2.50 1.44 0.35
C MET A 92 -2.08 2.87 0.69
N VAL A 93 -1.00 3.30 0.06
CA VAL A 93 -0.57 4.69 0.03
C VAL A 93 -1.33 5.37 -1.10
N PRO A 94 -2.19 6.35 -0.82
CA PRO A 94 -2.98 7.01 -1.83
C PRO A 94 -2.10 7.95 -2.69
N GLN A 95 -2.56 8.24 -3.91
CA GLN A 95 -1.92 9.20 -4.80
C GLN A 95 -1.84 10.61 -4.16
N GLU A 96 -2.92 11.04 -3.50
CA GLU A 96 -2.94 12.28 -2.72
C GLU A 96 -2.87 11.93 -1.23
N PRO A 97 -1.84 12.41 -0.49
CA PRO A 97 -1.72 12.13 0.94
C PRO A 97 -2.94 12.62 1.73
N MET A 98 -3.45 11.77 2.62
CA MET A 98 -4.63 12.06 3.43
C MET A 98 -4.25 12.32 4.89
N LEU A 99 -3.53 13.41 5.14
CA LEU A 99 -3.08 13.78 6.48
C LEU A 99 -4.02 14.79 7.13
N PHE A 100 -4.03 14.80 8.46
CA PHE A 100 -4.68 15.83 9.27
C PHE A 100 -3.75 17.03 9.39
N PRO A 101 -4.06 18.19 8.76
CA PRO A 101 -3.10 19.29 8.61
C PRO A 101 -2.62 19.88 9.94
N ASN A 102 -3.49 19.91 10.94
CA ASN A 102 -3.20 20.50 12.26
C ASN A 102 -2.57 19.54 13.25
N MET A 103 -2.44 18.25 12.90
CA MET A 103 -1.74 17.26 13.69
C MET A 103 -0.25 17.26 13.34
N THR A 104 0.58 16.83 14.27
CA THR A 104 2.01 16.62 14.01
C THR A 104 2.24 15.43 13.09
N VAL A 105 3.44 15.30 12.57
CA VAL A 105 3.87 14.13 11.79
C VAL A 105 3.67 12.85 12.59
N GLU A 106 4.14 12.82 13.84
CA GLU A 106 3.98 11.67 14.71
C GLU A 106 2.52 11.33 14.95
N GLU A 107 1.68 12.32 15.26
CA GLU A 107 0.24 12.11 15.47
C GLU A 107 -0.44 11.56 14.23
N ASN A 108 -0.08 12.03 13.03
CA ASN A 108 -0.59 11.50 11.77
C ASN A 108 -0.18 10.04 11.56
N ILE A 109 1.07 9.68 11.83
CA ILE A 109 1.56 8.31 11.67
C ILE A 109 0.89 7.36 12.66
N LEU A 110 0.76 7.79 13.90
CA LEU A 110 0.26 6.95 14.99
C LEU A 110 -1.27 6.93 15.14
N ILE A 111 -1.99 7.66 14.30
CA ILE A 111 -3.45 7.69 14.37
C ILE A 111 -4.05 6.27 14.23
N GLY A 112 -4.95 5.93 15.15
CA GLY A 112 -5.61 4.62 15.19
C GLY A 112 -4.75 3.48 15.75
N PHE A 113 -3.56 3.79 16.31
CA PHE A 113 -2.82 2.82 17.11
C PHE A 113 -3.29 2.87 18.56
N SER A 114 -3.35 1.70 19.17
CA SER A 114 -3.53 1.51 20.61
C SER A 114 -2.24 0.98 21.21
N GLY A 115 -1.88 1.43 22.42
CA GLY A 115 -0.67 0.99 23.10
C GLY A 115 0.02 2.13 23.86
N VAL A 116 1.19 1.83 24.43
CA VAL A 116 1.99 2.81 25.16
C VAL A 116 2.65 3.77 24.18
N LYS A 117 2.38 5.07 24.33
CA LYS A 117 2.86 6.09 23.39
C LYS A 117 4.37 6.09 23.22
N SER A 118 5.14 5.88 24.30
CA SER A 118 6.61 5.83 24.26
C SER A 118 7.14 4.62 23.46
N GLU A 119 6.46 3.48 23.50
CA GLU A 119 6.83 2.29 22.71
C GLU A 119 6.58 2.51 21.22
N LEU A 120 5.43 3.10 20.90
CA LEU A 120 5.09 3.47 19.52
C LEU A 120 6.07 4.51 18.95
N HIS A 121 6.42 5.52 19.75
CA HIS A 121 7.42 6.51 19.39
C HIS A 121 8.79 5.87 19.11
N ASN A 122 9.29 5.04 20.04
CA ASN A 122 10.59 4.38 19.88
C ASN A 122 10.63 3.48 18.64
N ARG A 123 9.53 2.78 18.36
CA ARG A 123 9.40 1.96 17.16
C ARG A 123 9.42 2.81 15.89
N LEU A 124 8.71 3.94 15.88
CA LEU A 124 8.70 4.86 14.75
C LEU A 124 10.09 5.44 14.49
N VAL A 125 10.78 5.92 15.54
CA VAL A 125 12.15 6.46 15.44
C VAL A 125 13.12 5.40 14.89
N LYS A 126 12.98 4.15 15.34
CA LYS A 126 13.78 3.04 14.81
C LYS A 126 13.54 2.85 13.31
N ILE A 127 12.28 2.77 12.86
CA ILE A 127 11.96 2.62 11.44
C ILE A 127 12.55 3.75 10.62
N ILE A 128 12.41 5.00 11.05
CA ILE A 128 12.96 6.17 10.37
C ILE A 128 14.49 6.06 10.26
N GLY A 129 15.15 5.65 11.34
CA GLY A 129 16.61 5.46 11.38
C GLY A 129 17.08 4.33 10.46
N ASP A 130 16.35 3.21 10.41
CA ASP A 130 16.69 2.08 9.55
C ASP A 130 16.60 2.45 8.06
N ILE A 131 15.69 3.35 7.70
CA ILE A 131 15.50 3.84 6.32
C ILE A 131 16.51 4.96 5.96
N GLY A 132 17.00 5.68 6.99
CA GLY A 132 17.88 6.86 6.80
C GLY A 132 17.13 8.12 6.35
N TRP A 133 15.83 8.23 6.63
CA TRP A 133 15.08 9.46 6.36
C TRP A 133 15.23 10.47 7.50
N GLU A 134 15.29 11.75 7.12
CA GLU A 134 15.25 12.86 8.08
C GLU A 134 13.84 13.46 8.10
N LEU A 135 13.15 13.32 9.23
CA LEU A 135 11.79 13.82 9.39
C LEU A 135 11.57 14.35 10.81
N ASP A 136 11.25 15.64 10.94
CA ASP A 136 10.88 16.21 12.22
C ASP A 136 9.46 15.80 12.62
N LEU A 137 9.37 14.89 13.58
CA LEU A 137 8.12 14.32 14.08
C LEU A 137 7.18 15.33 14.74
N ASN A 138 7.71 16.48 15.17
CA ASN A 138 6.93 17.53 15.85
C ASN A 138 6.35 18.56 14.86
N ARG A 139 6.82 18.60 13.61
CA ARG A 139 6.27 19.50 12.59
C ARG A 139 4.81 19.19 12.32
N LYS A 140 4.02 20.22 12.04
CA LYS A 140 2.63 20.09 11.61
C LYS A 140 2.56 19.64 10.16
N ALA A 141 1.65 18.71 9.86
CA ALA A 141 1.49 18.19 8.50
C ALA A 141 1.19 19.28 7.47
N LEU A 142 0.53 20.37 7.88
CA LEU A 142 0.27 21.54 7.02
C LEU A 142 1.56 22.18 6.45
N SER A 143 2.70 22.06 7.14
CA SER A 143 3.97 22.64 6.72
C SER A 143 4.83 21.71 5.85
N LEU A 144 4.36 20.49 5.58
CA LEU A 144 5.07 19.49 4.81
C LEU A 144 4.89 19.72 3.31
N SER A 145 5.97 19.51 2.54
CA SER A 145 5.88 19.34 1.10
C SER A 145 5.08 18.09 0.75
N ILE A 146 4.64 17.97 -0.49
CA ILE A 146 3.90 16.78 -0.96
C ILE A 146 4.77 15.52 -0.82
N ALA A 147 6.07 15.61 -1.09
CA ALA A 147 7.01 14.50 -0.91
C ALA A 147 7.08 14.05 0.56
N GLU A 148 7.26 15.00 1.49
CA GLU A 148 7.26 14.69 2.94
C GLU A 148 5.92 14.08 3.40
N GLN A 149 4.79 14.54 2.85
CA GLN A 149 3.48 13.96 3.14
C GLN A 149 3.37 12.51 2.64
N GLN A 150 3.92 12.20 1.45
CA GLN A 150 3.99 10.82 0.95
C GLN A 150 4.85 9.92 1.85
N ILE A 151 5.98 10.44 2.34
CA ILE A 151 6.82 9.74 3.32
C ILE A 151 6.03 9.41 4.60
N VAL A 152 5.22 10.35 5.10
CA VAL A 152 4.34 10.10 6.27
C VAL A 152 3.34 8.98 6.01
N GLU A 153 2.72 8.94 4.81
CA GLU A 153 1.81 7.84 4.44
C GLU A 153 2.52 6.49 4.35
N LEU A 154 3.75 6.46 3.83
CA LEU A 154 4.58 5.25 3.81
C LEU A 154 4.88 4.75 5.22
N LEU A 155 5.33 5.64 6.10
CA LEU A 155 5.61 5.32 7.52
C LEU A 155 4.36 4.80 8.25
N ARG A 156 3.16 5.31 7.92
CA ARG A 156 1.89 4.76 8.44
C ARG A 156 1.70 3.29 8.04
N GLY A 157 2.00 2.93 6.79
CA GLY A 157 1.94 1.55 6.31
C GLY A 157 2.95 0.65 7.04
N MET A 158 4.20 1.12 7.18
CA MET A 158 5.27 0.39 7.85
C MET A 158 4.99 0.19 9.34
N MET A 159 4.50 1.21 10.02
CA MET A 159 4.08 1.11 11.43
C MET A 159 2.95 0.08 11.62
N ARG A 160 2.13 -0.19 10.59
CA ARG A 160 1.08 -1.21 10.61
C ARG A 160 1.57 -2.61 10.27
N ASN A 161 2.88 -2.82 10.10
CA ASN A 161 3.47 -4.08 9.61
C ASN A 161 2.79 -4.55 8.33
N ALA A 162 2.64 -3.65 7.36
CA ALA A 162 2.04 -4.01 6.09
C ALA A 162 2.85 -5.15 5.44
N LYS A 163 2.18 -6.23 5.07
CA LYS A 163 2.75 -7.34 4.31
C LYS A 163 2.70 -7.03 2.82
N VAL A 164 1.66 -6.33 2.38
CA VAL A 164 1.44 -5.87 1.01
C VAL A 164 1.26 -4.36 1.05
N LEU A 165 2.17 -3.64 0.41
CA LEU A 165 2.11 -2.20 0.25
C LEU A 165 1.70 -1.88 -1.18
N ILE A 166 0.55 -1.25 -1.34
CA ILE A 166 0.06 -0.78 -2.63
C ILE A 166 0.42 0.71 -2.75
N LEU A 167 1.12 1.06 -3.82
CA LEU A 167 1.50 2.43 -4.13
C LEU A 167 0.73 2.88 -5.38
N ASP A 168 -0.14 3.88 -5.25
CA ASP A 168 -0.88 4.44 -6.39
C ASP A 168 -0.16 5.70 -6.87
N GLU A 169 0.66 5.56 -7.92
CA GLU A 169 1.49 6.61 -8.54
C GLU A 169 2.40 7.38 -7.55
N PRO A 170 3.18 6.70 -6.68
CA PRO A 170 3.93 7.33 -5.59
C PRO A 170 5.06 8.24 -6.09
N THR A 171 5.53 8.02 -7.32
CA THR A 171 6.74 8.66 -7.85
C THR A 171 6.51 10.07 -8.39
N SER A 172 5.26 10.53 -8.50
CA SER A 172 4.97 11.88 -9.00
C SER A 172 5.47 13.01 -8.09
N ALA A 173 5.75 12.69 -6.82
CA ALA A 173 6.17 13.66 -5.80
C ALA A 173 7.52 13.33 -5.12
N LEU A 174 8.07 12.11 -5.30
CA LEU A 174 9.32 11.67 -4.68
C LEU A 174 10.51 11.92 -5.61
N THR A 175 11.65 12.30 -5.02
CA THR A 175 12.94 12.35 -5.72
C THR A 175 13.45 10.93 -6.02
N PHE A 176 14.44 10.81 -6.90
CA PHE A 176 15.03 9.52 -7.26
C PHE A 176 15.63 8.82 -6.02
N ASP A 177 16.31 9.56 -5.14
CA ASP A 177 16.93 9.02 -3.92
C ASP A 177 15.89 8.53 -2.91
N GLU A 178 14.76 9.24 -2.77
CA GLU A 178 13.65 8.82 -1.91
C GLU A 178 12.95 7.56 -2.44
N VAL A 179 12.81 7.45 -3.77
CA VAL A 179 12.29 6.25 -4.42
C VAL A 179 13.24 5.06 -4.21
N GLU A 180 14.55 5.27 -4.35
CA GLU A 180 15.55 4.22 -4.10
C GLU A 180 15.55 3.75 -2.65
N ALA A 181 15.49 4.70 -1.68
CA ALA A 181 15.37 4.39 -0.26
C ALA A 181 14.11 3.58 0.05
N LEU A 182 12.97 3.95 -0.56
CA LEU A 182 11.72 3.20 -0.44
C LEU A 182 11.86 1.77 -0.93
N PHE A 183 12.46 1.55 -2.11
CA PHE A 183 12.63 0.21 -2.66
C PHE A 183 13.57 -0.66 -1.82
N LYS A 184 14.60 -0.10 -1.21
CA LYS A 184 15.48 -0.82 -0.26
C LYS A 184 14.68 -1.37 0.93
N VAL A 185 13.76 -0.58 1.46
CA VAL A 185 12.94 -0.96 2.63
C VAL A 185 11.87 -1.99 2.28
N VAL A 186 11.34 -1.96 1.07
CA VAL A 186 10.34 -2.94 0.60
C VAL A 186 10.98 -4.29 0.26
N ALA A 187 12.30 -4.33 -0.03
CA ALA A 187 13.04 -5.54 -0.39
C ALA A 187 13.55 -6.35 0.82
N ASP A 188 13.64 -5.74 2.03
CA ASP A 188 14.02 -6.37 3.30
C ASP A 188 12.76 -6.90 4.06
#